data_2278a5abee876ce2ba9942572c07d96f
#
_entry.id   2278a5abee876ce2ba9942572c07d96f
#
_cell.length_a   1.000
_cell.length_b   1.000
_cell.length_c   1.000
_cell.angle_alpha   90.00
_cell.angle_beta   90.00
_cell.angle_gamma   90.00
#
_symmetry.space_group_name_H-M   'P 1'
#
loop_
_entity.id
_entity.type
_entity.pdbx_description
1 polymer ?
#
loop_
_entity_poly.entity_id
_entity_poly.type
_entity_poly.pdbx_seq_one_letter_code
_entity_poly.pdbx_strand_id
1 'polypeptide(L)'
;MTKQNSPLVLGTEPIGKLLTQYAIPAIIAMTASSLYNMADSIFIGHGVGALAISGLALTFPLMNLAAAFGSLVGVGASTLVAVKLGQKDYEGANKVLGNVLILNVVLGVAFTIAFLFLLDPVLYFFGASENTISYARDYMRIILYGNVVTHMYLGLNAVLRSSGFPRMAMYATLASVVINCALNPLFIFGFGWGIKGSAWATVISQVISLTGQLIHFSRPKQLLHFKRGIYRLRSEIVKGILSIGLSPFLMNLCSCLIVILINRGLKEHGGDMAIGAYGIVNRIAFLFVMIIMGFNQGMQPIAGYNYGARLYSRVTDVTRLTMRWAVGVATLGFLLCQLVPSWIVRMFTSDGELISAASYGLHIVFAVFPIVGFQMVATNFFLSIGMSKKAIFLSLTRQMLFLIPCLIILPPLFGTLGVWISMPIADTVAAIVTAIVLVKQFKQFKYGT
;
A
#
# COMPACT_ATOMS: atom_id res chain seq x y z
N MET A 1 22.78 19.15 13.32
CA MET A 1 22.30 17.85 12.78
C MET A 1 23.32 16.80 13.15
N THR A 2 22.96 15.82 13.92
CA THR A 2 23.77 14.60 14.06
C THR A 2 23.91 13.97 12.68
N LYS A 3 25.12 13.53 12.29
CA LYS A 3 25.42 12.91 10.98
C LYS A 3 24.43 11.79 10.57
N GLN A 4 23.73 11.19 11.53
CA GLN A 4 22.79 10.09 11.35
C GLN A 4 21.43 10.45 10.69
N ASN A 5 21.05 11.74 10.65
CA ASN A 5 19.75 12.21 10.13
C ASN A 5 19.90 13.04 8.85
N SER A 6 20.94 12.81 8.07
CA SER A 6 21.12 13.46 6.77
C SER A 6 20.85 12.46 5.65
N PRO A 7 20.11 12.79 4.59
CA PRO A 7 19.93 11.90 3.43
C PRO A 7 21.26 11.52 2.76
N LEU A 8 22.34 12.26 3.03
CA LEU A 8 23.68 11.97 2.50
C LEU A 8 24.26 10.61 2.97
N VAL A 9 23.80 10.10 4.12
CA VAL A 9 24.23 8.77 4.62
C VAL A 9 23.76 7.62 3.73
N LEU A 10 22.74 7.82 2.91
CA LEU A 10 22.21 6.81 1.99
C LEU A 10 23.25 6.34 0.97
N GLY A 11 24.21 7.21 0.63
CA GLY A 11 25.32 6.89 -0.30
C GLY A 11 26.56 6.29 0.35
N THR A 12 26.70 6.35 1.68
CA THR A 12 27.96 6.04 2.38
C THR A 12 27.87 4.92 3.40
N GLU A 13 26.79 4.85 4.17
CA GLU A 13 26.60 3.83 5.20
C GLU A 13 26.44 2.41 4.62
N PRO A 14 26.78 1.35 5.38
CA PRO A 14 26.56 -0.03 4.96
C PRO A 14 25.11 -0.33 4.62
N ILE A 15 24.87 -1.01 3.49
CA ILE A 15 23.52 -1.29 2.95
C ILE A 15 22.64 -2.03 3.96
N GLY A 16 23.16 -3.04 4.67
CA GLY A 16 22.39 -3.79 5.66
C GLY A 16 21.88 -2.91 6.81
N LYS A 17 22.74 -2.01 7.31
CA LYS A 17 22.37 -1.05 8.37
C LYS A 17 21.29 -0.09 7.88
N LEU A 18 21.45 0.46 6.66
CA LEU A 18 20.49 1.37 6.06
C LEU A 18 19.13 0.68 5.85
N LEU A 19 19.14 -0.51 5.25
CA LEU A 19 17.90 -1.25 5.00
C LEU A 19 17.15 -1.54 6.30
N THR A 20 17.85 -1.95 7.36
CA THR A 20 17.26 -2.15 8.69
C THR A 20 16.66 -0.87 9.25
N GLN A 21 17.38 0.25 9.16
CA GLN A 21 16.93 1.55 9.68
C GLN A 21 15.69 2.10 8.96
N TYR A 22 15.49 1.74 7.69
CA TYR A 22 14.35 2.19 6.89
C TYR A 22 13.21 1.18 6.87
N ALA A 23 13.51 -0.11 6.79
CA ALA A 23 12.50 -1.17 6.69
C ALA A 23 11.77 -1.42 8.02
N ILE A 24 12.47 -1.46 9.16
CA ILE A 24 11.83 -1.71 10.47
C ILE A 24 10.77 -0.65 10.78
N PRO A 25 11.05 0.66 10.70
CA PRO A 25 10.03 1.67 10.90
C PRO A 25 8.84 1.53 9.94
N ALA A 26 9.09 1.18 8.68
CA ALA A 26 8.04 0.98 7.68
C ALA A 26 7.16 -0.23 8.02
N ILE A 27 7.74 -1.36 8.42
CA ILE A 27 7.01 -2.57 8.84
C ILE A 27 6.14 -2.26 10.06
N ILE A 28 6.70 -1.59 11.07
CA ILE A 28 5.95 -1.21 12.28
C ILE A 28 4.77 -0.31 11.92
N ALA A 29 4.98 0.70 11.09
CA ALA A 29 3.92 1.61 10.65
C ALA A 29 2.81 0.89 9.88
N MET A 30 3.16 -0.02 8.97
CA MET A 30 2.19 -0.78 8.18
C MET A 30 1.40 -1.77 9.03
N THR A 31 2.07 -2.46 9.96
CA THR A 31 1.41 -3.38 10.90
C THR A 31 0.45 -2.63 11.81
N ALA A 32 0.87 -1.48 12.35
CA ALA A 32 0.01 -0.64 13.19
C ALA A 32 -1.21 -0.13 12.42
N SER A 33 -1.05 0.27 11.16
CA SER A 33 -2.16 0.69 10.31
C SER A 33 -3.15 -0.45 10.03
N SER A 34 -2.67 -1.68 9.89
CA SER A 34 -3.55 -2.85 9.71
C SER A 34 -4.34 -3.16 10.98
N LEU A 35 -3.69 -3.12 12.14
CA LEU A 35 -4.34 -3.32 13.44
C LEU A 35 -5.39 -2.23 13.72
N TYR A 36 -5.11 -0.99 13.32
CA TYR A 36 -6.05 0.11 13.43
C TYR A 36 -7.35 -0.17 12.65
N ASN A 37 -7.27 -0.62 11.40
CA ASN A 37 -8.47 -0.93 10.61
C ASN A 37 -9.33 -2.03 11.26
N MET A 38 -8.69 -3.00 11.95
CA MET A 38 -9.40 -4.01 12.72
C MET A 38 -10.08 -3.40 13.96
N ALA A 39 -9.36 -2.56 14.72
CA ALA A 39 -9.88 -1.90 15.91
C ALA A 39 -11.09 -1.00 15.57
N ASP A 40 -11.01 -0.23 14.50
CA ASP A 40 -12.09 0.63 14.00
C ASP A 40 -13.36 -0.18 13.72
N SER A 41 -13.23 -1.31 13.02
CA SER A 41 -14.34 -2.23 12.76
C SER A 41 -14.93 -2.82 14.04
N ILE A 42 -14.11 -3.13 15.05
CA ILE A 42 -14.56 -3.64 16.35
C ILE A 42 -15.35 -2.57 17.11
N PHE A 43 -14.86 -1.34 17.16
CA PHE A 43 -15.56 -0.24 17.83
C PHE A 43 -16.90 0.08 17.18
N ILE A 44 -16.98 0.10 15.85
CA ILE A 44 -18.22 0.30 15.12
C ILE A 44 -19.19 -0.86 15.38
N GLY A 45 -18.71 -2.08 15.35
CA GLY A 45 -19.54 -3.27 15.58
C GLY A 45 -20.20 -3.32 16.94
N HIS A 46 -19.46 -3.01 17.99
CA HIS A 46 -19.98 -3.00 19.36
C HIS A 46 -20.76 -1.74 19.68
N GLY A 47 -20.39 -0.59 19.11
CA GLY A 47 -20.99 0.70 19.45
C GLY A 47 -22.20 1.08 18.61
N VAL A 48 -22.30 0.58 17.37
CA VAL A 48 -23.37 0.97 16.44
C VAL A 48 -24.18 -0.22 15.96
N GLY A 49 -23.54 -1.38 15.76
CA GLY A 49 -24.20 -2.64 15.42
C GLY A 49 -23.84 -3.21 14.05
N ALA A 50 -24.42 -4.37 13.73
CA ALA A 50 -24.06 -5.16 12.54
C ALA A 50 -24.35 -4.45 11.21
N LEU A 51 -25.44 -3.68 11.12
CA LEU A 51 -25.78 -2.90 9.91
C LEU A 51 -24.75 -1.81 9.63
N ALA A 52 -24.15 -1.22 10.67
CA ALA A 52 -23.10 -0.23 10.53
C ALA A 52 -21.79 -0.86 10.03
N ILE A 53 -21.46 -2.10 10.47
CA ILE A 53 -20.30 -2.84 9.91
C ILE A 53 -20.54 -3.12 8.43
N SER A 54 -21.74 -3.55 8.07
CA SER A 54 -22.11 -3.78 6.67
C SER A 54 -21.99 -2.50 5.84
N GLY A 55 -22.50 -1.39 6.39
CA GLY A 55 -22.35 -0.06 5.78
C GLY A 55 -20.88 0.34 5.60
N LEU A 56 -20.04 0.12 6.62
CA LEU A 56 -18.60 0.37 6.55
C LEU A 56 -17.93 -0.47 5.45
N ALA A 57 -18.27 -1.75 5.36
CA ALA A 57 -17.71 -2.66 4.36
C ALA A 57 -17.96 -2.16 2.92
N LEU A 58 -19.13 -1.57 2.66
CA LEU A 58 -19.48 -0.99 1.36
C LEU A 58 -18.65 0.25 0.99
N THR A 59 -18.04 0.91 1.98
CA THR A 59 -17.16 2.07 1.74
C THR A 59 -15.73 1.70 1.35
N PHE A 60 -15.28 0.47 1.64
CA PHE A 60 -13.90 0.04 1.39
C PHE A 60 -13.42 0.24 -0.05
N PRO A 61 -14.19 -0.10 -1.11
CA PRO A 61 -13.73 0.13 -2.48
C PRO A 61 -13.46 1.60 -2.76
N LEU A 62 -14.32 2.50 -2.26
CA LEU A 62 -14.16 3.94 -2.46
C LEU A 62 -12.99 4.49 -1.63
N MET A 63 -12.80 4.01 -0.40
CA MET A 63 -11.64 4.35 0.43
C MET A 63 -10.33 3.89 -0.22
N ASN A 64 -10.30 2.68 -0.79
CA ASN A 64 -9.14 2.17 -1.51
C ASN A 64 -8.83 2.99 -2.77
N LEU A 65 -9.86 3.44 -3.48
CA LEU A 65 -9.70 4.33 -4.62
C LEU A 65 -9.13 5.69 -4.18
N ALA A 66 -9.63 6.27 -3.10
CA ALA A 66 -9.08 7.51 -2.53
C ALA A 66 -7.60 7.34 -2.12
N ALA A 67 -7.27 6.23 -1.44
CA ALA A 67 -5.89 5.91 -1.07
C ALA A 67 -5.00 5.69 -2.30
N ALA A 68 -5.52 5.14 -3.39
CA ALA A 68 -4.79 4.99 -4.65
C ALA A 68 -4.38 6.35 -5.25
N PHE A 69 -5.24 7.36 -5.21
CA PHE A 69 -4.90 8.72 -5.62
C PHE A 69 -3.85 9.36 -4.69
N GLY A 70 -3.94 9.16 -3.38
CA GLY A 70 -2.90 9.59 -2.45
C GLY A 70 -1.55 8.92 -2.73
N SER A 71 -1.55 7.62 -3.03
CA SER A 71 -0.36 6.86 -3.41
C SER A 71 0.22 7.29 -4.75
N LEU A 72 -0.61 7.67 -5.72
CA LEU A 72 -0.19 8.20 -7.01
C LEU A 72 0.78 9.38 -6.83
N VAL A 73 0.42 10.32 -5.98
CA VAL A 73 1.27 11.48 -5.68
C VAL A 73 2.40 11.12 -4.72
N GLY A 74 2.09 10.43 -3.62
CA GLY A 74 3.05 10.15 -2.55
C GLY A 74 4.23 9.28 -2.99
N VAL A 75 3.95 8.15 -3.66
CA VAL A 75 5.00 7.23 -4.11
C VAL A 75 5.81 7.85 -5.25
N GLY A 76 5.14 8.51 -6.20
CA GLY A 76 5.82 9.17 -7.31
C GLY A 76 6.78 10.26 -6.83
N ALA A 77 6.32 11.10 -5.91
CA ALA A 77 7.13 12.16 -5.33
C ALA A 77 8.28 11.64 -4.46
N SER A 78 8.03 10.62 -3.64
CA SER A 78 9.05 9.99 -2.80
C SER A 78 10.22 9.47 -3.63
N THR A 79 9.93 8.77 -4.71
CA THR A 79 10.96 8.30 -5.65
C THR A 79 11.71 9.46 -6.29
N LEU A 80 11.00 10.46 -6.82
CA LEU A 80 11.61 11.61 -7.48
C LEU A 80 12.49 12.43 -6.52
N VAL A 81 12.06 12.62 -5.27
CA VAL A 81 12.86 13.25 -4.22
C VAL A 81 14.14 12.46 -3.96
N ALA A 82 14.04 11.14 -3.77
CA ALA A 82 15.21 10.30 -3.51
C ALA A 82 16.25 10.40 -4.63
N VAL A 83 15.81 10.30 -5.89
CA VAL A 83 16.69 10.42 -7.06
C VAL A 83 17.35 11.80 -7.13
N LYS A 84 16.58 12.89 -6.94
CA LYS A 84 17.12 14.26 -6.95
C LYS A 84 18.11 14.52 -5.83
N LEU A 85 17.86 14.00 -4.64
CA LEU A 85 18.82 14.07 -3.52
C LEU A 85 20.13 13.35 -3.84
N GLY A 86 20.05 12.18 -4.51
CA GLY A 86 21.23 11.47 -5.00
C GLY A 86 22.02 12.24 -6.05
N GLN A 87 21.31 12.97 -6.93
CA GLN A 87 21.91 13.89 -7.92
C GLN A 87 22.47 15.18 -7.31
N LYS A 88 22.29 15.39 -5.98
CA LYS A 88 22.61 16.64 -5.27
C LYS A 88 21.78 17.85 -5.77
N ASP A 89 20.65 17.59 -6.45
CA ASP A 89 19.71 18.61 -6.89
C ASP A 89 18.71 18.95 -5.75
N TYR A 90 19.22 19.63 -4.72
CA TYR A 90 18.42 19.98 -3.54
C TYR A 90 17.30 20.99 -3.87
N GLU A 91 17.54 21.86 -4.84
CA GLU A 91 16.53 22.81 -5.29
C GLU A 91 15.38 22.09 -6.02
N GLY A 92 15.71 21.17 -6.90
CA GLY A 92 14.72 20.30 -7.57
C GLY A 92 13.94 19.47 -6.57
N ALA A 93 14.58 18.89 -5.56
CA ALA A 93 13.91 18.12 -4.51
C ALA A 93 12.92 18.99 -3.69
N ASN A 94 13.29 20.25 -3.36
CA ASN A 94 12.37 21.19 -2.72
C ASN A 94 11.18 21.57 -3.62
N LYS A 95 11.41 21.74 -4.93
CA LYS A 95 10.31 21.97 -5.90
C LYS A 95 9.36 20.79 -5.97
N VAL A 96 9.86 19.54 -5.87
CA VAL A 96 9.01 18.35 -5.77
C VAL A 96 8.15 18.41 -4.50
N LEU A 97 8.71 18.76 -3.35
CA LEU A 97 7.96 18.93 -2.09
C LEU A 97 6.81 19.93 -2.24
N GLY A 98 7.05 21.10 -2.85
CA GLY A 98 6.00 22.10 -3.10
C GLY A 98 4.92 21.61 -4.07
N ASN A 99 5.33 20.90 -5.14
CA ASN A 99 4.39 20.33 -6.11
C ASN A 99 3.52 19.22 -5.49
N VAL A 100 4.06 18.42 -4.56
CA VAL A 100 3.28 17.40 -3.81
C VAL A 100 2.12 18.03 -3.06
N LEU A 101 2.36 19.17 -2.37
CA LEU A 101 1.29 19.85 -1.65
C LEU A 101 0.17 20.29 -2.59
N ILE A 102 0.52 20.97 -3.67
CA ILE A 102 -0.48 21.46 -4.63
C ILE A 102 -1.22 20.30 -5.31
N LEU A 103 -0.50 19.26 -5.75
CA LEU A 103 -1.12 18.10 -6.39
C LEU A 103 -2.08 17.36 -5.44
N ASN A 104 -1.69 17.17 -4.17
CA ASN A 104 -2.57 16.53 -3.20
C ASN A 104 -3.82 17.35 -2.91
N VAL A 105 -3.71 18.69 -2.86
CA VAL A 105 -4.87 19.57 -2.72
C VAL A 105 -5.76 19.49 -3.96
N VAL A 106 -5.19 19.65 -5.16
CA VAL A 106 -5.96 19.64 -6.42
C VAL A 106 -6.67 18.29 -6.61
N LEU A 107 -5.94 17.19 -6.52
CA LEU A 107 -6.52 15.86 -6.69
C LEU A 107 -7.49 15.50 -5.54
N GLY A 108 -7.16 15.88 -4.31
CA GLY A 108 -8.02 15.66 -3.16
C GLY A 108 -9.34 16.42 -3.27
N VAL A 109 -9.31 17.69 -3.65
CA VAL A 109 -10.52 18.50 -3.88
C VAL A 109 -11.32 17.96 -5.06
N ALA A 110 -10.65 17.65 -6.19
CA ALA A 110 -11.33 17.12 -7.37
C ALA A 110 -12.03 15.78 -7.05
N PHE A 111 -11.34 14.87 -6.34
CA PHE A 111 -11.91 13.61 -5.89
C PHE A 111 -13.09 13.82 -4.94
N THR A 112 -12.94 14.72 -3.96
CA THR A 112 -14.01 15.02 -3.00
C THR A 112 -15.25 15.54 -3.70
N ILE A 113 -15.13 16.53 -4.59
CA ILE A 113 -16.25 17.09 -5.35
C ILE A 113 -16.93 16.01 -6.19
N ALA A 114 -16.14 15.26 -6.99
CA ALA A 114 -16.69 14.21 -7.84
C ALA A 114 -17.46 13.16 -7.06
N PHE A 115 -16.88 12.66 -5.96
CA PHE A 115 -17.51 11.59 -5.20
C PHE A 115 -18.57 12.05 -4.19
N LEU A 116 -18.64 13.30 -3.80
CA LEU A 116 -19.80 13.83 -3.09
C LEU A 116 -21.04 13.83 -3.97
N PHE A 117 -20.92 14.16 -5.26
CA PHE A 117 -22.05 14.10 -6.21
C PHE A 117 -22.42 12.66 -6.59
N LEU A 118 -21.44 11.76 -6.68
CA LEU A 118 -21.65 10.38 -7.11
C LEU A 118 -21.79 9.39 -5.94
N LEU A 119 -21.84 9.87 -4.69
CA LEU A 119 -21.74 9.01 -3.51
C LEU A 119 -22.84 7.95 -3.46
N ASP A 120 -24.09 8.34 -3.56
CA ASP A 120 -25.23 7.42 -3.47
C ASP A 120 -25.23 6.40 -4.64
N PRO A 121 -25.12 6.82 -5.92
CA PRO A 121 -25.00 5.88 -7.03
C PRO A 121 -23.84 4.89 -6.88
N VAL A 122 -22.70 5.35 -6.39
CA VAL A 122 -21.51 4.49 -6.19
C VAL A 122 -21.74 3.50 -5.06
N LEU A 123 -22.30 3.93 -3.94
CA LEU A 123 -22.61 3.03 -2.82
C LEU A 123 -23.66 1.98 -3.21
N TYR A 124 -24.70 2.34 -3.95
CA TYR A 124 -25.66 1.37 -4.49
C TYR A 124 -25.02 0.41 -5.49
N PHE A 125 -24.11 0.89 -6.33
CA PHE A 125 -23.33 0.04 -7.23
C PHE A 125 -22.50 -1.01 -6.47
N PHE A 126 -21.97 -0.65 -5.29
CA PHE A 126 -21.25 -1.59 -4.41
C PHE A 126 -22.15 -2.47 -3.56
N GLY A 127 -23.46 -2.39 -3.71
CA GLY A 127 -24.43 -3.29 -3.07
C GLY A 127 -25.09 -2.72 -1.81
N ALA A 128 -25.13 -1.39 -1.63
CA ALA A 128 -25.89 -0.78 -0.54
C ALA A 128 -27.36 -1.08 -0.67
N SER A 129 -28.01 -1.37 0.47
CA SER A 129 -29.45 -1.51 0.60
C SER A 129 -30.04 -0.30 1.32
N GLU A 130 -31.37 -0.17 1.31
CA GLU A 130 -32.08 0.88 2.08
C GLU A 130 -31.69 0.90 3.56
N ASN A 131 -31.33 -0.25 4.13
CA ASN A 131 -30.94 -0.38 5.54
C ASN A 131 -29.48 0.00 5.81
N THR A 132 -28.58 -0.10 4.82
CA THR A 132 -27.15 0.12 5.00
C THR A 132 -26.65 1.43 4.40
N ILE A 133 -27.38 2.00 3.45
CA ILE A 133 -26.97 3.21 2.72
C ILE A 133 -26.76 4.41 3.66
N SER A 134 -27.57 4.57 4.69
CA SER A 134 -27.45 5.68 5.62
C SER A 134 -26.13 5.64 6.38
N TYR A 135 -25.71 4.46 6.86
CA TYR A 135 -24.43 4.28 7.57
C TYR A 135 -23.24 4.52 6.63
N ALA A 136 -23.28 3.95 5.44
CA ALA A 136 -22.21 4.11 4.45
C ALA A 136 -22.08 5.58 4.01
N ARG A 137 -23.19 6.25 3.76
CA ARG A 137 -23.25 7.66 3.37
C ARG A 137 -22.71 8.58 4.46
N ASP A 138 -23.16 8.39 5.70
CA ASP A 138 -22.76 9.21 6.84
C ASP A 138 -21.26 9.10 7.12
N TYR A 139 -20.72 7.89 7.05
CA TYR A 139 -19.29 7.66 7.20
C TYR A 139 -18.52 8.28 6.05
N MET A 140 -18.90 7.97 4.82
CA MET A 140 -18.13 8.34 3.63
C MET A 140 -18.12 9.84 3.36
N ARG A 141 -19.22 10.56 3.68
CA ARG A 141 -19.24 12.03 3.57
C ARG A 141 -18.17 12.69 4.43
N ILE A 142 -18.00 12.25 5.66
CA ILE A 142 -16.98 12.81 6.56
C ILE A 142 -15.59 12.47 6.07
N ILE A 143 -15.37 11.23 5.63
CA ILE A 143 -14.08 10.82 5.03
C ILE A 143 -13.75 11.65 3.79
N LEU A 144 -14.75 11.92 2.92
CA LEU A 144 -14.56 12.76 1.73
C LEU A 144 -14.22 14.20 2.09
N TYR A 145 -14.84 14.79 3.12
CA TYR A 145 -14.46 16.13 3.60
C TYR A 145 -13.01 16.16 4.12
N GLY A 146 -12.55 15.09 4.75
CA GLY A 146 -11.18 14.92 5.21
C GLY A 146 -10.19 14.44 4.13
N ASN A 147 -10.63 14.15 2.92
CA ASN A 147 -9.83 13.48 1.90
C ASN A 147 -8.55 14.25 1.49
N VAL A 148 -8.63 15.58 1.42
CA VAL A 148 -7.45 16.44 1.16
C VAL A 148 -6.39 16.24 2.25
N VAL A 149 -6.83 16.17 3.51
CA VAL A 149 -5.94 15.91 4.66
C VAL A 149 -5.29 14.54 4.53
N THR A 150 -6.09 13.52 4.18
CA THR A 150 -5.59 12.14 3.96
C THR A 150 -4.53 12.10 2.86
N HIS A 151 -4.79 12.74 1.72
CA HIS A 151 -3.82 12.77 0.61
C HIS A 151 -2.53 13.51 1.00
N MET A 152 -2.65 14.66 1.67
CA MET A 152 -1.48 15.42 2.16
C MET A 152 -0.68 14.63 3.18
N TYR A 153 -1.36 13.99 4.14
CA TYR A 153 -0.74 13.16 5.17
C TYR A 153 0.04 11.98 4.54
N LEU A 154 -0.56 11.24 3.61
CA LEU A 154 0.10 10.12 2.93
C LEU A 154 1.26 10.60 2.05
N GLY A 155 1.06 11.68 1.29
CA GLY A 155 2.08 12.24 0.41
C GLY A 155 3.31 12.73 1.17
N LEU A 156 3.11 13.54 2.21
CA LEU A 156 4.22 14.05 3.04
C LEU A 156 4.90 12.95 3.85
N ASN A 157 4.16 11.91 4.29
CA ASN A 157 4.75 10.75 4.97
C ASN A 157 5.73 10.00 4.06
N ALA A 158 5.37 9.82 2.78
CA ALA A 158 6.26 9.21 1.79
C ALA A 158 7.51 10.07 1.53
N VAL A 159 7.36 11.40 1.43
CA VAL A 159 8.48 12.34 1.27
C VAL A 159 9.37 12.37 2.51
N LEU A 160 8.83 12.27 3.72
CA LEU A 160 9.63 12.17 4.96
C LEU A 160 10.60 10.98 4.91
N ARG A 161 10.13 9.81 4.46
CA ARG A 161 10.99 8.63 4.33
C ARG A 161 12.13 8.86 3.34
N SER A 162 11.80 9.39 2.17
CA SER A 162 12.82 9.62 1.12
C SER A 162 13.77 10.78 1.43
N SER A 163 13.38 11.69 2.30
CA SER A 163 14.24 12.78 2.77
C SER A 163 15.15 12.44 3.96
N GLY A 164 15.20 11.18 4.37
CA GLY A 164 16.13 10.71 5.41
C GLY A 164 15.50 10.57 6.81
N PHE A 165 14.17 10.67 6.94
CA PHE A 165 13.47 10.65 8.22
C PHE A 165 12.47 9.49 8.37
N PRO A 166 12.89 8.20 8.18
CA PRO A 166 11.97 7.06 8.24
C PRO A 166 11.31 6.89 9.63
N ARG A 167 12.04 7.20 10.71
CA ARG A 167 11.49 7.16 12.08
C ARG A 167 10.41 8.22 12.29
N MET A 168 10.58 9.42 11.74
CA MET A 168 9.56 10.48 11.81
C MET A 168 8.30 10.09 11.05
N ALA A 169 8.45 9.48 9.88
CA ALA A 169 7.32 8.95 9.12
C ALA A 169 6.57 7.85 9.91
N MET A 170 7.29 6.94 10.57
CA MET A 170 6.71 5.94 11.48
C MET A 170 5.97 6.60 12.64
N TYR A 171 6.59 7.57 13.34
CA TYR A 171 5.94 8.23 14.47
C TYR A 171 4.69 9.00 14.05
N ALA A 172 4.67 9.62 12.87
CA ALA A 172 3.47 10.27 12.34
C ALA A 172 2.34 9.24 12.11
N THR A 173 2.67 8.05 11.59
CA THR A 173 1.69 6.97 11.41
C THR A 173 1.22 6.41 12.76
N LEU A 174 2.13 6.11 13.69
CA LEU A 174 1.77 5.61 15.02
C LEU A 174 0.93 6.62 15.80
N ALA A 175 1.26 7.92 15.72
CA ALA A 175 0.47 8.97 16.35
C ALA A 175 -0.96 8.98 15.80
N SER A 176 -1.13 8.89 14.46
CA SER A 176 -2.45 8.80 13.84
C SER A 176 -3.23 7.58 14.38
N VAL A 177 -2.60 6.41 14.44
CA VAL A 177 -3.22 5.17 14.92
C VAL A 177 -3.62 5.30 16.40
N VAL A 178 -2.71 5.73 17.27
CA VAL A 178 -2.96 5.85 18.72
C VAL A 178 -4.06 6.87 19.00
N ILE A 179 -3.99 8.05 18.37
CA ILE A 179 -5.01 9.10 18.55
C ILE A 179 -6.37 8.60 18.07
N ASN A 180 -6.42 7.94 16.92
CA ASN A 180 -7.65 7.37 16.39
C ASN A 180 -8.25 6.31 17.36
N CYS A 181 -7.43 5.37 17.83
CA CYS A 181 -7.88 4.36 18.81
C CYS A 181 -8.39 4.97 20.12
N ALA A 182 -7.89 6.13 20.52
CA ALA A 182 -8.37 6.85 21.69
C ALA A 182 -9.66 7.62 21.41
N LEU A 183 -9.75 8.29 20.24
CA LEU A 183 -10.92 9.10 19.87
C LEU A 183 -12.13 8.25 19.45
N ASN A 184 -11.92 7.08 18.88
CA ASN A 184 -13.01 6.20 18.46
C ASN A 184 -14.00 5.87 19.59
N PRO A 185 -13.58 5.26 20.72
CA PRO A 185 -14.50 4.98 21.81
C PRO A 185 -15.09 6.26 22.42
N LEU A 186 -14.34 7.36 22.49
CA LEU A 186 -14.84 8.62 23.00
C LEU A 186 -16.00 9.16 22.13
N PHE A 187 -15.86 9.14 20.81
CA PHE A 187 -16.86 9.68 19.90
C PHE A 187 -18.06 8.73 19.70
N ILE A 188 -17.79 7.42 19.65
CA ILE A 188 -18.84 6.41 19.47
C ILE A 188 -19.68 6.25 20.75
N PHE A 189 -19.02 5.99 21.89
CA PHE A 189 -19.70 5.68 23.15
C PHE A 189 -19.90 6.91 24.03
N GLY A 190 -18.88 7.79 24.15
CA GLY A 190 -18.95 8.96 25.02
C GLY A 190 -19.88 10.03 24.50
N PHE A 191 -19.79 10.38 23.23
CA PHE A 191 -20.65 11.42 22.59
C PHE A 191 -21.85 10.85 21.84
N GLY A 192 -21.90 9.52 21.67
CA GLY A 192 -23.04 8.89 20.98
C GLY A 192 -23.13 9.20 19.49
N TRP A 193 -22.01 9.59 18.84
CA TRP A 193 -22.03 9.96 17.42
C TRP A 193 -22.09 8.76 16.47
N GLY A 194 -22.05 7.53 16.98
CA GLY A 194 -22.13 6.31 16.19
C GLY A 194 -21.04 6.26 15.10
N ILE A 195 -21.42 5.82 13.91
CA ILE A 195 -20.47 5.64 12.78
C ILE A 195 -19.83 6.97 12.33
N LYS A 196 -20.51 8.10 12.49
CA LYS A 196 -19.96 9.43 12.23
C LYS A 196 -18.79 9.74 13.17
N GLY A 197 -18.85 9.26 14.41
CA GLY A 197 -17.79 9.42 15.40
C GLY A 197 -16.51 8.74 14.96
N SER A 198 -16.58 7.53 14.41
CA SER A 198 -15.42 6.83 13.86
C SER A 198 -14.81 7.58 12.67
N ALA A 199 -15.64 8.08 11.75
CA ALA A 199 -15.16 8.88 10.62
C ALA A 199 -14.43 10.16 11.09
N TRP A 200 -14.98 10.90 12.06
CA TRP A 200 -14.33 12.07 12.63
C TRP A 200 -13.05 11.72 13.40
N ALA A 201 -13.01 10.61 14.13
CA ALA A 201 -11.80 10.13 14.79
C ALA A 201 -10.67 9.92 13.78
N THR A 202 -10.98 9.33 12.62
CA THR A 202 -10.04 9.13 11.52
C THR A 202 -9.51 10.46 10.97
N VAL A 203 -10.39 11.39 10.64
CA VAL A 203 -9.99 12.69 10.05
C VAL A 203 -9.16 13.50 11.06
N ILE A 204 -9.59 13.60 12.31
CA ILE A 204 -8.90 14.38 13.34
C ILE A 204 -7.52 13.80 13.64
N SER A 205 -7.38 12.47 13.74
CA SER A 205 -6.09 11.82 13.96
C SER A 205 -5.10 12.11 12.82
N GLN A 206 -5.60 12.13 11.59
CA GLN A 206 -4.79 12.49 10.42
C GLN A 206 -4.42 13.97 10.38
N VAL A 207 -5.32 14.88 10.78
CA VAL A 207 -5.03 16.34 10.91
C VAL A 207 -3.89 16.57 11.89
N ILE A 208 -3.94 15.93 13.06
CA ILE A 208 -2.91 16.08 14.09
C ILE A 208 -1.56 15.56 13.58
N SER A 209 -1.55 14.39 12.95
CA SER A 209 -0.34 13.80 12.38
C SER A 209 0.21 14.61 11.20
N LEU A 210 -0.65 15.12 10.33
CA LEU A 210 -0.28 16.03 9.25
C LEU A 210 0.34 17.33 9.79
N THR A 211 -0.22 17.88 10.86
CA THR A 211 0.34 19.08 11.50
C THR A 211 1.79 18.84 11.95
N GLY A 212 2.09 17.68 12.54
CA GLY A 212 3.46 17.30 12.90
C GLY A 212 4.40 17.24 11.68
N GLN A 213 3.94 16.70 10.55
CA GLN A 213 4.70 16.66 9.30
C GLN A 213 4.92 18.07 8.71
N LEU A 214 3.89 18.92 8.72
CA LEU A 214 4.00 20.31 8.25
C LEU A 214 4.98 21.12 9.11
N ILE A 215 4.96 20.96 10.43
CA ILE A 215 5.93 21.59 11.35
C ILE A 215 7.35 21.13 11.02
N HIS A 216 7.56 19.83 10.72
CA HIS A 216 8.87 19.31 10.34
C HIS A 216 9.41 20.02 9.08
N PHE A 217 8.61 20.08 8.01
CA PHE A 217 9.01 20.72 6.76
C PHE A 217 9.03 22.26 6.83
N SER A 218 8.44 22.87 7.85
CA SER A 218 8.49 24.33 8.07
C SER A 218 9.82 24.79 8.68
N ARG A 219 10.67 23.86 9.16
CA ARG A 219 11.94 24.20 9.80
C ARG A 219 13.01 24.50 8.75
N PRO A 220 13.56 25.74 8.66
CA PRO A 220 14.56 26.12 7.65
C PRO A 220 15.89 25.34 7.76
N LYS A 221 16.14 24.70 8.91
CA LYS A 221 17.33 23.87 9.14
C LYS A 221 17.29 22.53 8.41
N GLN A 222 16.12 22.12 7.92
CA GLN A 222 15.98 20.87 7.16
C GLN A 222 16.45 21.08 5.72
N LEU A 223 17.01 20.02 5.12
CA LEU A 223 17.45 20.04 3.72
C LEU A 223 16.27 20.29 2.77
N LEU A 224 15.15 19.59 3.03
CA LEU A 224 13.87 19.84 2.40
C LEU A 224 12.98 20.63 3.37
N HIS A 225 12.59 21.83 2.97
CA HIS A 225 11.74 22.69 3.77
C HIS A 225 10.88 23.60 2.89
N PHE A 226 9.79 24.10 3.43
CA PHE A 226 8.93 25.04 2.75
C PHE A 226 9.62 26.39 2.59
N LYS A 227 9.72 26.86 1.34
CA LYS A 227 10.26 28.17 0.99
C LYS A 227 9.46 28.80 -0.14
N ARG A 228 9.59 30.10 -0.32
CA ARG A 228 8.92 30.81 -1.43
C ARG A 228 9.39 30.26 -2.78
N GLY A 229 8.47 30.12 -3.73
CA GLY A 229 8.76 29.72 -5.12
C GLY A 229 8.72 28.23 -5.41
N ILE A 230 8.57 27.35 -4.40
CA ILE A 230 8.47 25.89 -4.65
C ILE A 230 7.07 25.42 -5.05
N TYR A 231 6.05 26.23 -4.81
CA TYR A 231 4.63 25.86 -5.02
C TYR A 231 4.17 25.98 -6.47
N ARG A 232 4.99 26.57 -7.35
CA ARG A 232 4.64 26.66 -8.77
C ARG A 232 4.70 25.28 -9.41
N LEU A 233 3.56 24.82 -9.94
CA LEU A 233 3.49 23.56 -10.65
C LEU A 233 4.40 23.60 -11.89
N ARG A 234 5.30 22.62 -11.97
CA ARG A 234 6.19 22.43 -13.12
C ARG A 234 5.81 21.16 -13.86
N SER A 235 5.49 21.30 -15.14
CA SER A 235 5.04 20.20 -15.98
C SER A 235 5.95 18.97 -15.91
N GLU A 236 7.26 19.17 -15.90
CA GLU A 236 8.25 18.09 -15.79
C GLU A 236 8.15 17.33 -14.46
N ILE A 237 8.00 18.07 -13.35
CA ILE A 237 7.87 17.48 -12.00
C ILE A 237 6.53 16.76 -11.88
N VAL A 238 5.45 17.40 -12.32
CA VAL A 238 4.10 16.81 -12.28
C VAL A 238 4.06 15.52 -13.12
N LYS A 239 4.56 15.55 -14.36
CA LYS A 239 4.67 14.36 -15.21
C LYS A 239 5.54 13.28 -14.58
N GLY A 240 6.66 13.64 -13.95
CA GLY A 240 7.54 12.72 -13.22
C GLY A 240 6.80 12.03 -12.07
N ILE A 241 6.14 12.80 -11.21
CA ILE A 241 5.35 12.29 -10.08
C ILE A 241 4.26 11.34 -10.56
N LEU A 242 3.42 11.81 -11.49
CA LEU A 242 2.27 11.02 -11.96
C LEU A 242 2.69 9.77 -12.73
N SER A 243 3.73 9.85 -13.57
CA SER A 243 4.19 8.67 -14.34
C SER A 243 4.75 7.57 -13.45
N ILE A 244 5.48 7.91 -12.38
CA ILE A 244 6.01 6.93 -11.42
C ILE A 244 4.88 6.39 -10.55
N GLY A 245 4.03 7.26 -10.02
CA GLY A 245 2.91 6.87 -9.16
C GLY A 245 1.78 6.13 -9.87
N LEU A 246 1.73 6.17 -11.21
CA LEU A 246 0.72 5.45 -12.00
C LEU A 246 0.80 3.93 -11.78
N SER A 247 1.99 3.37 -11.56
CA SER A 247 2.16 1.94 -11.30
C SER A 247 1.39 1.46 -10.05
N PRO A 248 1.62 1.98 -8.84
CA PRO A 248 0.85 1.57 -7.66
C PRO A 248 -0.64 1.96 -7.75
N PHE A 249 -0.97 3.04 -8.44
CA PHE A 249 -2.36 3.43 -8.69
C PHE A 249 -3.10 2.35 -9.49
N LEU A 250 -2.55 1.94 -10.63
CA LEU A 250 -3.14 0.90 -11.47
C LEU A 250 -3.19 -0.46 -10.77
N MET A 251 -2.17 -0.78 -9.95
CA MET A 251 -2.19 -1.99 -9.13
C MET A 251 -3.38 -2.02 -8.16
N ASN A 252 -3.64 -0.92 -7.46
CA ASN A 252 -4.78 -0.83 -6.54
C ASN A 252 -6.12 -0.95 -7.28
N LEU A 253 -6.24 -0.31 -8.44
CA LEU A 253 -7.43 -0.40 -9.27
C LEU A 253 -7.68 -1.84 -9.76
N CYS A 254 -6.65 -2.51 -10.27
CA CYS A 254 -6.74 -3.91 -10.70
C CYS A 254 -7.07 -4.85 -9.55
N SER A 255 -6.54 -4.59 -8.34
CA SER A 255 -6.81 -5.42 -7.16
C SER A 255 -8.29 -5.43 -6.80
N CYS A 256 -9.00 -4.31 -6.95
CA CYS A 256 -10.45 -4.27 -6.73
C CYS A 256 -11.19 -5.18 -7.72
N LEU A 257 -10.83 -5.14 -9.01
CA LEU A 257 -11.42 -6.00 -10.02
C LEU A 257 -11.13 -7.48 -9.77
N ILE A 258 -9.90 -7.80 -9.39
CA ILE A 258 -9.48 -9.18 -9.09
C ILE A 258 -10.30 -9.77 -7.94
N VAL A 259 -10.50 -9.02 -6.85
CA VAL A 259 -11.32 -9.49 -5.72
C VAL A 259 -12.76 -9.78 -6.16
N ILE A 260 -13.35 -8.96 -7.02
CA ILE A 260 -14.68 -9.20 -7.58
C ILE A 260 -14.70 -10.51 -8.39
N LEU A 261 -13.73 -10.72 -9.27
CA LEU A 261 -13.64 -11.92 -10.10
C LEU A 261 -13.43 -13.19 -9.26
N ILE A 262 -12.57 -13.13 -8.25
CA ILE A 262 -12.34 -14.26 -7.33
C ILE A 262 -13.61 -14.60 -6.58
N ASN A 263 -14.27 -13.61 -5.96
CA ASN A 263 -15.50 -13.83 -5.19
C ASN A 263 -16.61 -14.38 -6.08
N ARG A 264 -16.75 -13.87 -7.31
CA ARG A 264 -17.72 -14.40 -8.27
C ARG A 264 -17.42 -15.85 -8.63
N GLY A 265 -16.19 -16.16 -9.03
CA GLY A 265 -15.79 -17.51 -9.38
C GLY A 265 -15.96 -18.51 -8.24
N LEU A 266 -15.63 -18.12 -7.01
CA LEU A 266 -15.83 -18.96 -5.82
C LEU A 266 -17.32 -19.14 -5.49
N LYS A 267 -18.13 -18.09 -5.62
CA LYS A 267 -19.56 -18.18 -5.37
C LYS A 267 -20.27 -19.12 -6.35
N GLU A 268 -19.94 -19.00 -7.63
CA GLU A 268 -20.56 -19.82 -8.70
C GLU A 268 -20.21 -21.32 -8.60
N HIS A 269 -19.01 -21.66 -8.10
CA HIS A 269 -18.50 -23.04 -8.11
C HIS A 269 -18.36 -23.70 -6.74
N GLY A 270 -18.36 -22.92 -5.65
CA GLY A 270 -18.13 -23.44 -4.30
C GLY A 270 -19.01 -22.83 -3.21
N GLY A 271 -19.90 -21.90 -3.60
CA GLY A 271 -20.82 -21.24 -2.68
C GLY A 271 -20.15 -20.39 -1.61
N ASP A 272 -20.89 -20.08 -0.55
CA ASP A 272 -20.45 -19.19 0.52
C ASP A 272 -19.28 -19.74 1.34
N MET A 273 -19.17 -21.08 1.43
CA MET A 273 -18.07 -21.74 2.12
C MET A 273 -16.71 -21.45 1.44
N ALA A 274 -16.67 -21.47 0.11
CA ALA A 274 -15.47 -21.17 -0.66
C ALA A 274 -15.05 -19.70 -0.51
N ILE A 275 -16.01 -18.76 -0.45
CA ILE A 275 -15.75 -17.34 -0.19
C ILE A 275 -15.18 -17.16 1.22
N GLY A 276 -15.75 -17.84 2.21
CA GLY A 276 -15.25 -17.81 3.59
C GLY A 276 -13.81 -18.33 3.70
N ALA A 277 -13.52 -19.44 3.03
CA ALA A 277 -12.18 -20.02 2.93
C ALA A 277 -11.18 -19.04 2.31
N TYR A 278 -11.56 -18.40 1.19
CA TYR A 278 -10.73 -17.37 0.55
C TYR A 278 -10.47 -16.18 1.49
N GLY A 279 -11.49 -15.74 2.23
CA GLY A 279 -11.34 -14.66 3.21
C GLY A 279 -10.26 -14.96 4.25
N ILE A 280 -10.18 -16.19 4.77
CA ILE A 280 -9.15 -16.63 5.70
C ILE A 280 -7.78 -16.68 5.03
N VAL A 281 -7.69 -17.33 3.86
CA VAL A 281 -6.43 -17.42 3.10
C VAL A 281 -5.86 -16.05 2.77
N ASN A 282 -6.71 -15.12 2.32
CA ASN A 282 -6.31 -13.76 1.97
C ASN A 282 -5.80 -12.98 3.19
N ARG A 283 -6.42 -13.14 4.37
CA ARG A 283 -5.94 -12.49 5.61
C ARG A 283 -4.56 -13.00 6.01
N ILE A 284 -4.32 -14.30 5.90
CA ILE A 284 -3.02 -14.89 6.21
C ILE A 284 -1.96 -14.39 5.22
N ALA A 285 -2.27 -14.41 3.91
CA ALA A 285 -1.36 -13.89 2.88
C ALA A 285 -1.03 -12.41 3.09
N PHE A 286 -2.02 -11.61 3.48
CA PHE A 286 -1.87 -10.18 3.71
C PHE A 286 -0.86 -9.85 4.82
N LEU A 287 -0.78 -10.67 5.88
CA LEU A 287 0.22 -10.49 6.94
C LEU A 287 1.65 -10.56 6.40
N PHE A 288 1.96 -11.57 5.59
CA PHE A 288 3.29 -11.71 4.98
C PHE A 288 3.56 -10.62 3.93
N VAL A 289 2.55 -10.30 3.12
CA VAL A 289 2.64 -9.22 2.12
C VAL A 289 2.95 -7.88 2.77
N MET A 290 2.35 -7.55 3.93
CA MET A 290 2.62 -6.30 4.66
C MET A 290 4.09 -6.18 5.09
N ILE A 291 4.70 -7.27 5.55
CA ILE A 291 6.12 -7.28 5.92
C ILE A 291 6.98 -7.04 4.68
N ILE A 292 6.68 -7.71 3.55
CA ILE A 292 7.39 -7.53 2.29
C ILE A 292 7.24 -6.09 1.77
N MET A 293 6.05 -5.51 1.88
CA MET A 293 5.82 -4.10 1.53
C MET A 293 6.61 -3.14 2.41
N GLY A 294 6.79 -3.46 3.69
CA GLY A 294 7.65 -2.70 4.59
C GLY A 294 9.12 -2.73 4.13
N PHE A 295 9.63 -3.88 3.70
CA PHE A 295 10.97 -3.96 3.08
C PHE A 295 11.06 -3.11 1.81
N ASN A 296 10.04 -3.16 0.95
CA ASN A 296 9.98 -2.35 -0.26
C ASN A 296 9.99 -0.86 0.04
N GLN A 297 9.23 -0.41 1.03
CA GLN A 297 9.24 0.99 1.46
C GLN A 297 10.59 1.42 2.06
N GLY A 298 11.30 0.49 2.72
CA GLY A 298 12.65 0.73 3.20
C GLY A 298 13.69 0.80 2.08
N MET A 299 13.58 -0.06 1.08
CA MET A 299 14.48 -0.11 -0.08
C MET A 299 14.33 1.13 -0.97
N GLN A 300 13.13 1.64 -1.16
CA GLN A 300 12.80 2.70 -2.12
C GLN A 300 13.69 3.95 -2.00
N PRO A 301 13.82 4.60 -0.83
CA PRO A 301 14.68 5.78 -0.72
C PRO A 301 16.17 5.46 -0.92
N ILE A 302 16.64 4.27 -0.48
CA ILE A 302 18.03 3.87 -0.63
C ILE A 302 18.36 3.63 -2.11
N ALA A 303 17.53 2.86 -2.81
CA ALA A 303 17.71 2.57 -4.23
C ALA A 303 17.63 3.84 -5.08
N GLY A 304 16.60 4.68 -4.83
CA GLY A 304 16.37 5.94 -5.55
C GLY A 304 17.55 6.92 -5.39
N TYR A 305 18.02 7.12 -4.15
CA TYR A 305 19.18 7.98 -3.88
C TYR A 305 20.45 7.49 -4.60
N ASN A 306 20.80 6.20 -4.41
CA ASN A 306 22.02 5.64 -5.01
C ASN A 306 21.94 5.60 -6.55
N TYR A 307 20.74 5.41 -7.11
CA TYR A 307 20.53 5.52 -8.56
C TYR A 307 20.79 6.96 -9.05
N GLY A 308 20.23 7.95 -8.36
CA GLY A 308 20.48 9.37 -8.66
C GLY A 308 21.94 9.75 -8.56
N ALA A 309 22.67 9.18 -7.59
CA ALA A 309 24.10 9.37 -7.38
C ALA A 309 24.99 8.52 -8.32
N ARG A 310 24.40 7.72 -9.22
CA ARG A 310 25.08 6.78 -10.14
C ARG A 310 25.91 5.69 -9.43
N LEU A 311 25.55 5.37 -8.19
CA LEU A 311 26.18 4.31 -7.39
C LEU A 311 25.49 2.96 -7.65
N TYR A 312 25.56 2.46 -8.88
CA TYR A 312 24.78 1.31 -9.35
C TYR A 312 25.10 -0.01 -8.61
N SER A 313 26.34 -0.20 -8.12
CA SER A 313 26.65 -1.34 -7.26
C SER A 313 25.79 -1.34 -5.99
N ARG A 314 25.66 -0.21 -5.32
CA ARG A 314 24.84 -0.07 -4.12
C ARG A 314 23.34 -0.27 -4.40
N VAL A 315 22.87 0.19 -5.57
CA VAL A 315 21.48 -0.06 -6.04
C VAL A 315 21.23 -1.57 -6.17
N THR A 316 22.18 -2.29 -6.80
CA THR A 316 22.08 -3.74 -6.96
C THR A 316 22.15 -4.46 -5.61
N ASP A 317 23.04 -4.03 -4.72
CA ASP A 317 23.24 -4.66 -3.41
C ASP A 317 22.03 -4.50 -2.50
N VAL A 318 21.43 -3.29 -2.41
CA VAL A 318 20.22 -3.09 -1.62
C VAL A 318 19.05 -3.90 -2.18
N THR A 319 18.92 -3.98 -3.50
CA THR A 319 17.86 -4.77 -4.13
C THR A 319 18.03 -6.25 -3.86
N ARG A 320 19.24 -6.80 -3.99
CA ARG A 320 19.54 -8.22 -3.68
C ARG A 320 19.28 -8.53 -2.21
N LEU A 321 19.70 -7.65 -1.30
CA LEU A 321 19.50 -7.85 0.13
C LEU A 321 18.00 -7.82 0.47
N THR A 322 17.25 -6.87 -0.07
CA THR A 322 15.79 -6.78 0.10
C THR A 322 15.10 -8.02 -0.44
N MET A 323 15.53 -8.53 -1.61
CA MET A 323 15.01 -9.79 -2.17
C MET A 323 15.26 -10.97 -1.25
N ARG A 324 16.46 -11.11 -0.72
CA ARG A 324 16.78 -12.20 0.21
C ARG A 324 15.89 -12.17 1.45
N TRP A 325 15.65 -11.00 2.03
CA TRP A 325 14.78 -10.87 3.19
C TRP A 325 13.32 -11.13 2.84
N ALA A 326 12.84 -10.58 1.73
CA ALA A 326 11.47 -10.80 1.28
C ALA A 326 11.20 -12.27 0.91
N VAL A 327 12.12 -12.92 0.20
CA VAL A 327 12.03 -14.35 -0.11
C VAL A 327 12.13 -15.19 1.17
N GLY A 328 12.97 -14.80 2.13
CA GLY A 328 13.05 -15.46 3.44
C GLY A 328 11.70 -15.43 4.19
N VAL A 329 11.06 -14.26 4.29
CA VAL A 329 9.73 -14.12 4.91
C VAL A 329 8.66 -14.89 4.13
N ALA A 330 8.69 -14.81 2.81
CA ALA A 330 7.76 -15.54 1.96
C ALA A 330 7.94 -17.07 2.07
N THR A 331 9.19 -17.55 2.19
CA THR A 331 9.51 -18.96 2.43
C THR A 331 9.04 -19.41 3.80
N LEU A 332 9.16 -18.57 4.83
CA LEU A 332 8.58 -18.86 6.14
C LEU A 332 7.05 -19.02 6.04
N GLY A 333 6.38 -18.10 5.34
CA GLY A 333 4.94 -18.21 5.06
C GLY A 333 4.59 -19.50 4.32
N PHE A 334 5.36 -19.84 3.29
CA PHE A 334 5.22 -21.10 2.56
C PHE A 334 5.34 -22.30 3.50
N LEU A 335 6.40 -22.41 4.28
CA LEU A 335 6.63 -23.53 5.19
C LEU A 335 5.51 -23.65 6.23
N LEU A 336 5.08 -22.57 6.86
CA LEU A 336 4.00 -22.58 7.83
C LEU A 336 2.68 -23.04 7.21
N CYS A 337 2.33 -22.53 6.03
CA CYS A 337 1.08 -22.87 5.36
C CYS A 337 1.11 -24.27 4.71
N GLN A 338 2.29 -24.85 4.43
CA GLN A 338 2.41 -26.21 3.94
C GLN A 338 2.43 -27.24 5.08
N LEU A 339 3.09 -26.93 6.20
CA LEU A 339 3.29 -27.89 7.29
C LEU A 339 2.14 -27.92 8.29
N VAL A 340 1.57 -26.73 8.61
CA VAL A 340 0.58 -26.62 9.69
C VAL A 340 -0.66 -25.77 9.30
N PRO A 341 -1.22 -25.91 8.10
CA PRO A 341 -2.30 -25.03 7.64
C PRO A 341 -3.55 -25.09 8.52
N SER A 342 -3.94 -26.29 8.95
CA SER A 342 -5.12 -26.47 9.80
C SER A 342 -4.98 -25.79 11.19
N TRP A 343 -3.78 -25.74 11.74
CA TRP A 343 -3.51 -25.02 12.99
C TRP A 343 -3.69 -23.51 12.81
N ILE A 344 -3.19 -22.98 11.71
CA ILE A 344 -3.32 -21.55 11.39
C ILE A 344 -4.78 -21.19 11.17
N VAL A 345 -5.52 -21.99 10.38
CA VAL A 345 -6.94 -21.75 10.10
C VAL A 345 -7.80 -21.84 11.36
N ARG A 346 -7.50 -22.77 12.27
CA ARG A 346 -8.20 -22.88 13.58
C ARG A 346 -8.14 -21.63 14.44
N MET A 347 -7.17 -20.74 14.23
CA MET A 347 -7.14 -19.44 14.90
C MET A 347 -8.29 -18.52 14.45
N PHE A 348 -8.89 -18.77 13.29
CA PHE A 348 -9.96 -17.95 12.68
C PHE A 348 -11.34 -18.58 12.79
N THR A 349 -11.44 -19.91 12.85
CA THR A 349 -12.72 -20.62 12.88
C THR A 349 -12.59 -21.99 13.56
N SER A 350 -13.71 -22.46 14.14
CA SER A 350 -13.84 -23.81 14.68
C SER A 350 -14.64 -24.75 13.76
N ASP A 351 -15.18 -24.24 12.66
CA ASP A 351 -15.94 -25.03 11.69
C ASP A 351 -15.03 -25.95 10.88
N GLY A 352 -15.30 -27.28 10.95
CA GLY A 352 -14.46 -28.29 10.33
C GLY A 352 -14.42 -28.25 8.80
N GLU A 353 -15.54 -27.93 8.15
CA GLU A 353 -15.60 -27.83 6.69
C GLU A 353 -14.83 -26.60 6.21
N LEU A 354 -14.98 -25.47 6.90
CA LEU A 354 -14.26 -24.25 6.59
C LEU A 354 -12.76 -24.39 6.84
N ILE A 355 -12.35 -25.13 7.91
CA ILE A 355 -10.94 -25.45 8.16
C ILE A 355 -10.36 -26.27 7.01
N SER A 356 -11.07 -27.28 6.52
CA SER A 356 -10.63 -28.12 5.42
C SER A 356 -10.50 -27.30 4.13
N ALA A 357 -11.52 -26.53 3.77
CA ALA A 357 -11.53 -25.71 2.55
C ALA A 357 -10.43 -24.62 2.56
N ALA A 358 -10.25 -23.93 3.69
CA ALA A 358 -9.22 -22.92 3.83
C ALA A 358 -7.80 -23.50 3.84
N SER A 359 -7.61 -24.67 4.48
CA SER A 359 -6.33 -25.39 4.48
C SER A 359 -5.93 -25.81 3.06
N TYR A 360 -6.89 -26.31 2.28
CA TYR A 360 -6.69 -26.64 0.88
C TYR A 360 -6.28 -25.40 0.06
N GLY A 361 -7.00 -24.28 0.25
CA GLY A 361 -6.65 -23.01 -0.40
C GLY A 361 -5.25 -22.49 -0.02
N LEU A 362 -4.85 -22.63 1.26
CA LEU A 362 -3.51 -22.28 1.74
C LEU A 362 -2.41 -23.08 1.04
N HIS A 363 -2.59 -24.42 0.91
CA HIS A 363 -1.62 -25.25 0.21
C HIS A 363 -1.37 -24.76 -1.21
N ILE A 364 -2.43 -24.42 -1.95
CA ILE A 364 -2.31 -24.00 -3.35
C ILE A 364 -1.72 -22.58 -3.46
N VAL A 365 -2.29 -21.62 -2.77
CA VAL A 365 -1.88 -20.21 -2.89
C VAL A 365 -0.45 -19.99 -2.41
N PHE A 366 -0.07 -20.66 -1.31
CA PHE A 366 1.28 -20.53 -0.77
C PHE A 366 2.32 -21.42 -1.46
N ALA A 367 1.94 -22.33 -2.37
CA ALA A 367 2.89 -23.22 -3.07
C ALA A 367 4.05 -22.48 -3.75
N VAL A 368 3.78 -21.30 -4.29
CA VAL A 368 4.79 -20.46 -4.99
C VAL A 368 5.08 -19.15 -4.23
N PHE A 369 4.69 -19.03 -2.98
CA PHE A 369 4.79 -17.78 -2.23
C PHE A 369 6.22 -17.19 -2.16
N PRO A 370 7.31 -18.00 -2.07
CA PRO A 370 8.67 -17.47 -2.20
C PRO A 370 8.92 -16.67 -3.49
N ILE A 371 8.29 -17.09 -4.59
CA ILE A 371 8.37 -16.40 -5.89
C ILE A 371 7.65 -15.05 -5.83
N VAL A 372 6.55 -14.95 -5.10
CA VAL A 372 5.81 -13.70 -4.88
C VAL A 372 6.71 -12.68 -4.16
N GLY A 373 7.46 -13.11 -3.13
CA GLY A 373 8.41 -12.25 -2.44
C GLY A 373 9.48 -11.66 -3.37
N PHE A 374 10.05 -12.48 -4.25
CA PHE A 374 10.96 -12.03 -5.29
C PHE A 374 10.31 -11.02 -6.23
N GLN A 375 9.14 -11.33 -6.76
CA GLN A 375 8.45 -10.51 -7.75
C GLN A 375 8.07 -9.13 -7.20
N MET A 376 7.57 -9.07 -5.97
CA MET A 376 7.19 -7.81 -5.33
C MET A 376 8.38 -6.86 -5.21
N VAL A 377 9.54 -7.37 -4.78
CA VAL A 377 10.75 -6.56 -4.65
C VAL A 377 11.29 -6.15 -6.02
N ALA A 378 11.33 -7.07 -6.98
CA ALA A 378 11.83 -6.79 -8.31
C ALA A 378 11.00 -5.75 -9.06
N THR A 379 9.67 -5.80 -8.92
CA THR A 379 8.77 -4.79 -9.50
C THR A 379 8.96 -3.44 -8.82
N ASN A 380 9.03 -3.43 -7.48
CA ASN A 380 9.23 -2.19 -6.71
C ASN A 380 10.61 -1.56 -6.92
N PHE A 381 11.61 -2.36 -7.28
CA PHE A 381 12.94 -1.86 -7.68
C PHE A 381 12.84 -0.87 -8.84
N PHE A 382 12.13 -1.21 -9.91
CA PHE A 382 11.96 -0.30 -11.07
C PHE A 382 11.20 0.98 -10.70
N LEU A 383 10.23 0.86 -9.80
CA LEU A 383 9.52 2.00 -9.22
C LEU A 383 10.48 2.90 -8.45
N SER A 384 11.34 2.31 -7.61
CA SER A 384 12.26 3.01 -6.71
C SER A 384 13.33 3.83 -7.45
N ILE A 385 13.72 3.40 -8.64
CA ILE A 385 14.69 4.12 -9.49
C ILE A 385 14.04 5.01 -10.56
N GLY A 386 12.71 5.16 -10.52
CA GLY A 386 11.95 6.05 -11.40
C GLY A 386 11.74 5.51 -12.83
N MET A 387 11.98 4.22 -13.08
CA MET A 387 11.72 3.57 -14.38
C MET A 387 10.24 3.21 -14.53
N SER A 388 9.38 4.22 -14.61
CA SER A 388 7.91 4.08 -14.57
C SER A 388 7.35 3.11 -15.62
N LYS A 389 7.83 3.15 -16.86
CA LYS A 389 7.37 2.24 -17.92
C LYS A 389 7.59 0.77 -17.58
N LYS A 390 8.78 0.42 -17.06
CA LYS A 390 9.08 -0.96 -16.63
C LYS A 390 8.26 -1.34 -15.39
N ALA A 391 8.13 -0.45 -14.42
CA ALA A 391 7.32 -0.68 -13.23
C ALA A 391 5.85 -0.93 -13.57
N ILE A 392 5.24 -0.09 -14.43
CA ILE A 392 3.86 -0.27 -14.91
C ILE A 392 3.71 -1.59 -15.66
N PHE A 393 4.62 -1.87 -16.61
CA PHE A 393 4.57 -3.10 -17.38
C PHE A 393 4.60 -4.34 -16.46
N LEU A 394 5.54 -4.43 -15.54
CA LEU A 394 5.67 -5.59 -14.65
C LEU A 394 4.50 -5.72 -13.67
N SER A 395 3.99 -4.59 -13.16
CA SER A 395 2.82 -4.59 -12.27
C SER A 395 1.55 -5.07 -12.99
N LEU A 396 1.31 -4.58 -14.20
CA LEU A 396 0.12 -4.94 -14.98
C LEU A 396 0.24 -6.33 -15.60
N THR A 397 1.45 -6.78 -15.93
CA THR A 397 1.69 -8.14 -16.46
C THR A 397 1.14 -9.20 -15.51
N ARG A 398 1.42 -9.10 -14.22
CA ARG A 398 0.91 -10.05 -13.22
C ARG A 398 -0.62 -10.03 -13.14
N GLN A 399 -1.20 -8.85 -13.02
CA GLN A 399 -2.63 -8.70 -12.71
C GLN A 399 -3.51 -8.78 -13.95
N MET A 400 -3.21 -7.98 -14.98
CA MET A 400 -4.07 -7.88 -16.16
C MET A 400 -3.75 -8.92 -17.21
N LEU A 401 -2.47 -9.24 -17.46
CA LEU A 401 -2.11 -10.16 -18.55
C LEU A 401 -2.21 -11.62 -18.14
N PHE A 402 -2.03 -11.94 -16.85
CA PHE A 402 -2.06 -13.35 -16.42
C PHE A 402 -3.18 -13.65 -15.44
N LEU A 403 -3.33 -12.89 -14.34
CA LEU A 403 -4.29 -13.28 -13.30
C LEU A 403 -5.75 -13.11 -13.76
N ILE A 404 -6.11 -11.99 -14.37
CA ILE A 404 -7.48 -11.77 -14.85
C ILE A 404 -7.88 -12.80 -15.91
N PRO A 405 -7.09 -13.08 -16.97
CA PRO A 405 -7.42 -14.14 -17.91
C PRO A 405 -7.52 -15.52 -17.26
N CYS A 406 -6.62 -15.87 -16.34
CA CYS A 406 -6.71 -17.14 -15.61
C CYS A 406 -8.01 -17.24 -14.81
N LEU A 407 -8.43 -16.17 -14.12
CA LEU A 407 -9.68 -16.12 -13.35
C LEU A 407 -10.95 -16.18 -14.22
N ILE A 408 -10.85 -15.86 -15.49
CA ILE A 408 -11.96 -15.97 -16.46
C ILE A 408 -12.00 -17.38 -17.09
N ILE A 409 -10.83 -17.96 -17.41
CA ILE A 409 -10.72 -19.19 -18.20
C ILE A 409 -10.73 -20.44 -17.33
N LEU A 410 -10.01 -20.44 -16.19
CA LEU A 410 -9.82 -21.66 -15.39
C LEU A 410 -11.02 -22.05 -14.53
N PRO A 411 -11.81 -21.14 -13.91
CA PRO A 411 -12.96 -21.55 -13.11
C PRO A 411 -14.03 -22.34 -13.88
N PRO A 412 -14.42 -21.96 -15.12
CA PRO A 412 -15.33 -22.77 -15.92
C PRO A 412 -14.84 -24.19 -16.23
N LEU A 413 -13.51 -24.40 -16.27
CA LEU A 413 -12.88 -25.68 -16.58
C LEU A 413 -12.66 -26.56 -15.34
N PHE A 414 -12.26 -25.96 -14.22
CA PHE A 414 -11.80 -26.66 -13.02
C PHE A 414 -12.59 -26.29 -11.75
N GLY A 415 -13.68 -25.55 -11.87
CA GLY A 415 -14.49 -25.13 -10.72
C GLY A 415 -13.71 -24.26 -9.73
N THR A 416 -13.90 -24.49 -8.43
CA THR A 416 -13.19 -23.78 -7.36
C THR A 416 -11.68 -23.93 -7.43
N LEU A 417 -11.19 -25.11 -7.85
CA LEU A 417 -9.76 -25.33 -8.06
C LEU A 417 -9.20 -24.35 -9.10
N GLY A 418 -9.96 -24.06 -10.17
CA GLY A 418 -9.57 -23.08 -11.19
C GLY A 418 -9.31 -21.69 -10.61
N VAL A 419 -10.11 -21.25 -9.63
CA VAL A 419 -9.87 -19.98 -8.93
C VAL A 419 -8.57 -20.01 -8.12
N TRP A 420 -8.37 -21.09 -7.34
CA TRP A 420 -7.19 -21.24 -6.50
C TRP A 420 -5.88 -21.30 -7.28
N ILE A 421 -5.82 -22.08 -8.36
CA ILE A 421 -4.61 -22.23 -9.19
C ILE A 421 -4.32 -21.02 -10.07
N SER A 422 -5.30 -20.14 -10.30
CA SER A 422 -5.09 -18.90 -11.09
C SER A 422 -4.00 -18.03 -10.49
N MET A 423 -3.94 -17.94 -9.15
CA MET A 423 -2.96 -17.11 -8.45
C MET A 423 -1.52 -17.62 -8.65
N PRO A 424 -1.18 -18.90 -8.28
CA PRO A 424 0.18 -19.40 -8.45
C PRO A 424 0.63 -19.48 -9.91
N ILE A 425 -0.25 -19.72 -10.86
CA ILE A 425 0.08 -19.71 -12.30
C ILE A 425 0.48 -18.29 -12.71
N ALA A 426 -0.37 -17.29 -12.41
CA ALA A 426 -0.09 -15.90 -12.74
C ALA A 426 1.21 -15.40 -12.09
N ASP A 427 1.43 -15.74 -10.82
CA ASP A 427 2.62 -15.35 -10.07
C ASP A 427 3.89 -15.98 -10.67
N THR A 428 3.85 -17.25 -11.07
CA THR A 428 4.99 -17.95 -11.65
C THR A 428 5.37 -17.36 -13.01
N VAL A 429 4.40 -17.17 -13.91
CA VAL A 429 4.67 -16.60 -15.24
C VAL A 429 5.14 -15.15 -15.14
N ALA A 430 4.50 -14.35 -14.31
CA ALA A 430 4.91 -12.97 -14.08
C ALA A 430 6.32 -12.87 -13.47
N ALA A 431 6.69 -13.78 -12.58
CA ALA A 431 8.02 -13.82 -11.99
C ALA A 431 9.11 -14.15 -13.02
N ILE A 432 8.84 -15.05 -13.98
CA ILE A 432 9.77 -15.35 -15.08
C ILE A 432 10.01 -14.08 -15.91
N VAL A 433 8.94 -13.38 -16.32
CA VAL A 433 9.06 -12.11 -17.07
C VAL A 433 9.84 -11.08 -16.27
N THR A 434 9.52 -10.94 -14.98
CA THR A 434 10.19 -10.00 -14.07
C THR A 434 11.67 -10.33 -13.93
N ALA A 435 12.06 -11.62 -13.79
CA ALA A 435 13.42 -12.06 -13.69
C ALA A 435 14.25 -11.71 -14.94
N ILE A 436 13.68 -11.94 -16.13
CA ILE A 436 14.33 -11.59 -17.41
C ILE A 436 14.63 -10.09 -17.48
N VAL A 437 13.63 -9.26 -17.17
CA VAL A 437 13.77 -7.78 -17.21
C VAL A 437 14.78 -7.30 -16.18
N LEU A 438 14.77 -7.88 -14.97
CA LEU A 438 15.69 -7.51 -13.89
C LEU A 438 17.14 -7.88 -14.19
N VAL A 439 17.38 -9.11 -14.68
CA VAL A 439 18.73 -9.57 -15.05
C VAL A 439 19.30 -8.70 -16.16
N LYS A 440 18.48 -8.34 -17.17
CA LYS A 440 18.89 -7.41 -18.22
C LYS A 440 19.28 -6.05 -17.65
N GLN A 441 18.52 -5.52 -16.69
CA GLN A 441 18.81 -4.24 -16.05
C GLN A 441 20.10 -4.27 -15.23
N PHE A 442 20.32 -5.34 -14.45
CA PHE A 442 21.56 -5.48 -13.67
C PHE A 442 22.81 -5.63 -14.55
N LYS A 443 22.69 -6.30 -15.72
CA LYS A 443 23.76 -6.32 -16.70
C LYS A 443 24.08 -4.91 -17.22
N GLN A 444 23.07 -4.11 -17.54
CA GLN A 444 23.27 -2.71 -17.96
C GLN A 444 24.02 -1.91 -16.89
N PHE A 445 23.68 -2.06 -15.62
CA PHE A 445 24.39 -1.38 -14.53
C PHE A 445 25.86 -1.81 -14.38
N LYS A 446 26.15 -3.09 -14.67
CA LYS A 446 27.53 -3.61 -14.61
C LYS A 446 28.40 -3.06 -15.74
N TYR A 447 27.85 -2.86 -16.91
CA TYR A 447 28.60 -2.41 -18.10
C TYR A 447 28.52 -0.90 -18.35
N GLY A 448 27.82 -0.14 -17.50
CA GLY A 448 27.76 1.31 -17.58
C GLY A 448 26.95 1.86 -18.77
N THR A 449 26.09 1.03 -19.38
CA THR A 449 25.23 1.38 -20.52
C THR A 449 23.78 1.57 -20.13
#